data_b3c6a931f013677b3ef7d5567c272583
#
_entry.id   b3c6a931f013677b3ef7d5567c272583
#
_cell.length_a   1.000
_cell.length_b   1.000
_cell.length_c   1.000
_cell.angle_alpha   90.00
_cell.angle_beta   90.00
_cell.angle_gamma   90.00
#
_symmetry.space_group_name_H-M   'P 1'
#
loop_
_entity.id
_entity.type
_entity.pdbx_description
1 polymer ?
#
loop_
_entity_poly.entity_id
_entity_poly.type
_entity_poly.pdbx_seq_one_letter_code
_entity_poly.pdbx_strand_id
1 'polypeptide(L)'
;MIVDGRLATVVIPRDAIEGAQEPDKAVMQAVVGYVNDIQRSGVYPRHEMPAAAMQTYHAVYYLAQVNNGGHGQFIRNTGIAMLPTTSGDALAGLKAMGALAQHQILVEMLAWVKANLEQAAKQNGFSARGDVLKALDDRFHAAEREKPIARLAARWIAGWPGLRIVGREQYQAEIDRLAQLNPHLPQRRVWQSVQQLRLQMTDDPRITIAAACGAVKPQPEVKLEVRPGVNMEIEGQQCMAFGVGTNKGARLCVFEKTGGRLYELDRSGGRVAAGAQLSTVGADKVQQFVKVAGQVRAAEAIDLLLRKAGLDPLAMITAWEVFDGGVTWIVATGQTRAAAAINGDGAVLTKPDQTPIAGAARDDIERYAAVAATGGESLRPPA
;
A
#
# COMPACT_ATOMS: atom_id res chain seq x y z
N MET A 1 -18.64 19.00 -3.36
CA MET A 1 -18.82 19.64 -4.67
C MET A 1 -17.57 19.37 -5.49
N ILE A 2 -17.73 19.07 -6.78
CA ILE A 2 -16.62 18.97 -7.73
C ILE A 2 -16.61 20.28 -8.54
N VAL A 3 -15.45 20.90 -8.67
CA VAL A 3 -15.22 22.12 -9.45
C VAL A 3 -14.01 21.85 -10.34
N ASP A 4 -14.13 22.09 -11.64
CA ASP A 4 -13.06 21.85 -12.63
C ASP A 4 -12.43 20.45 -12.53
N GLY A 5 -13.27 19.42 -12.35
CA GLY A 5 -12.84 18.04 -12.23
C GLY A 5 -12.17 17.66 -10.88
N ARG A 6 -12.16 18.57 -9.90
CA ARG A 6 -11.55 18.35 -8.58
C ARG A 6 -12.56 18.47 -7.45
N LEU A 7 -12.33 17.74 -6.38
CA LEU A 7 -13.02 18.00 -5.12
C LEU A 7 -12.65 19.41 -4.61
N ALA A 8 -13.69 20.21 -4.30
CA ALA A 8 -13.51 21.58 -3.77
C ALA A 8 -13.62 21.63 -2.24
N THR A 9 -14.00 20.51 -1.60
CA THR A 9 -14.28 20.46 -0.16
C THR A 9 -13.22 19.65 0.55
N VAL A 10 -12.69 20.18 1.65
CA VAL A 10 -11.87 19.48 2.62
C VAL A 10 -12.65 19.37 3.91
N VAL A 11 -12.79 18.19 4.47
CA VAL A 11 -13.52 17.96 5.72
C VAL A 11 -12.53 17.50 6.79
N ILE A 12 -12.58 18.10 7.98
CA ILE A 12 -11.76 17.68 9.11
C ILE A 12 -12.64 17.53 10.36
N PRO A 13 -12.36 16.55 11.23
CA PRO A 13 -13.13 16.36 12.45
C PRO A 13 -12.76 17.40 13.50
N ARG A 14 -13.75 17.97 14.18
CA ARG A 14 -13.58 19.00 15.21
C ARG A 14 -12.73 18.53 16.37
N ASP A 15 -12.96 17.33 16.84
CA ASP A 15 -12.26 16.73 17.99
C ASP A 15 -10.78 16.40 17.69
N ALA A 16 -10.38 16.35 16.40
CA ALA A 16 -8.97 16.24 16.05
C ALA A 16 -8.19 17.55 16.30
N ILE A 17 -8.89 18.66 16.51
CA ILE A 17 -8.30 20.00 16.67
C ILE A 17 -8.54 20.53 18.10
N GLU A 18 -9.77 20.41 18.59
CA GLU A 18 -10.17 20.90 19.91
C GLU A 18 -9.53 20.05 21.02
N GLY A 19 -8.85 20.70 21.97
CA GLY A 19 -8.17 20.02 23.07
C GLY A 19 -6.81 19.40 22.73
N ALA A 20 -6.33 19.54 21.50
CA ALA A 20 -5.01 19.06 21.12
C ALA A 20 -3.90 19.85 21.85
N GLN A 21 -2.87 19.13 22.33
CA GLN A 21 -1.70 19.76 22.96
C GLN A 21 -0.91 20.67 22.00
N GLU A 22 -0.89 20.29 20.71
CA GLU A 22 -0.25 21.02 19.62
C GLU A 22 -1.30 21.37 18.54
N PRO A 23 -2.14 22.39 18.72
CA PRO A 23 -3.28 22.68 17.82
C PRO A 23 -2.88 22.87 16.36
N ASP A 24 -1.80 23.59 16.12
CA ASP A 24 -1.29 23.86 14.76
C ASP A 24 -0.93 22.54 14.03
N LYS A 25 -0.29 21.63 14.72
CA LYS A 25 0.08 20.33 14.20
C LYS A 25 -1.14 19.42 14.02
N ALA A 26 -2.10 19.52 14.93
CA ALA A 26 -3.34 18.75 14.86
C ALA A 26 -4.17 19.11 13.61
N VAL A 27 -4.33 20.40 13.28
CA VAL A 27 -4.99 20.87 12.05
C VAL A 27 -4.31 20.29 10.81
N MET A 28 -2.99 20.39 10.75
CA MET A 28 -2.20 19.88 9.65
C MET A 28 -2.37 18.35 9.48
N GLN A 29 -2.34 17.60 10.59
CA GLN A 29 -2.55 16.15 10.58
C GLN A 29 -3.99 15.76 10.23
N ALA A 30 -4.98 16.56 10.61
CA ALA A 30 -6.37 16.33 10.21
C ALA A 30 -6.57 16.41 8.69
N VAL A 31 -5.85 17.31 8.01
CA VAL A 31 -5.84 17.36 6.54
C VAL A 31 -5.17 16.11 5.94
N VAL A 32 -4.09 15.63 6.53
CA VAL A 32 -3.46 14.36 6.11
C VAL A 32 -4.44 13.19 6.28
N GLY A 33 -5.15 13.12 7.40
CA GLY A 33 -6.21 12.15 7.65
C GLY A 33 -7.29 12.20 6.57
N TYR A 34 -7.80 13.40 6.28
CA TYR A 34 -8.79 13.62 5.21
C TYR A 34 -8.30 13.07 3.85
N VAL A 35 -7.07 13.39 3.45
CA VAL A 35 -6.50 12.93 2.17
C VAL A 35 -6.48 11.40 2.12
N ASN A 36 -6.01 10.75 3.19
CA ASN A 36 -5.96 9.29 3.27
C ASN A 36 -7.36 8.66 3.23
N ASP A 37 -8.33 9.24 3.96
CA ASP A 37 -9.68 8.71 4.05
C ASP A 37 -10.44 8.86 2.72
N ILE A 38 -10.34 10.01 2.06
CA ILE A 38 -11.04 10.23 0.79
C ILE A 38 -10.38 9.46 -0.37
N GLN A 39 -9.07 9.26 -0.35
CA GLN A 39 -8.41 8.38 -1.32
C GLN A 39 -8.85 6.92 -1.14
N ARG A 40 -8.96 6.44 0.09
CA ARG A 40 -9.41 5.08 0.41
C ARG A 40 -10.88 4.87 0.05
N SER A 41 -11.76 5.80 0.43
CA SER A 41 -13.21 5.65 0.26
C SER A 41 -13.68 6.03 -1.14
N GLY A 42 -13.09 7.08 -1.73
CA GLY A 42 -13.52 7.67 -3.00
C GLY A 42 -12.65 7.30 -4.21
N VAL A 43 -11.48 6.69 -3.99
CA VAL A 43 -10.52 6.31 -5.03
C VAL A 43 -10.24 7.47 -6.01
N TYR A 44 -10.05 8.67 -5.46
CA TYR A 44 -9.69 9.86 -6.23
C TYR A 44 -8.19 9.86 -6.52
N PRO A 45 -7.76 10.00 -7.78
CA PRO A 45 -6.36 10.25 -8.09
C PRO A 45 -5.95 11.65 -7.66
N ARG A 46 -4.65 11.88 -7.51
CA ARG A 46 -4.10 13.16 -7.06
C ARG A 46 -4.66 14.38 -7.78
N HIS A 47 -4.82 14.31 -9.10
CA HIS A 47 -5.27 15.44 -9.91
C HIS A 47 -6.75 15.80 -9.73
N GLU A 48 -7.55 14.90 -9.15
CA GLU A 48 -8.96 15.14 -8.79
C GLU A 48 -9.14 15.56 -7.32
N MET A 49 -8.07 15.51 -6.52
CA MET A 49 -8.09 15.93 -5.12
C MET A 49 -8.01 17.45 -5.00
N PRO A 50 -8.47 18.05 -3.87
CA PRO A 50 -8.27 19.47 -3.61
C PRO A 50 -6.78 19.81 -3.63
N ALA A 51 -6.37 20.73 -4.49
CA ALA A 51 -4.95 21.05 -4.66
C ALA A 51 -4.28 21.47 -3.34
N ALA A 52 -4.94 22.32 -2.54
CA ALA A 52 -4.41 22.76 -1.26
C ALA A 52 -4.23 21.60 -0.25
N ALA A 53 -5.14 20.60 -0.26
CA ALA A 53 -5.01 19.44 0.59
C ALA A 53 -3.80 18.58 0.18
N MET A 54 -3.59 18.35 -1.13
CA MET A 54 -2.43 17.63 -1.64
C MET A 54 -1.11 18.35 -1.37
N GLN A 55 -1.12 19.68 -1.52
CA GLN A 55 0.03 20.54 -1.18
C GLN A 55 0.38 20.46 0.31
N THR A 56 -0.62 20.45 1.19
CA THR A 56 -0.42 20.23 2.63
C THR A 56 0.11 18.82 2.89
N TYR A 57 -0.51 17.80 2.31
CA TYR A 57 -0.12 16.40 2.47
C TYR A 57 1.36 16.17 2.15
N HIS A 58 1.82 16.68 1.01
CA HIS A 58 3.21 16.50 0.60
C HIS A 58 4.20 17.41 1.36
N ALA A 59 3.78 18.59 1.80
CA ALA A 59 4.60 19.43 2.70
C ALA A 59 4.78 18.76 4.07
N VAL A 60 3.73 18.12 4.61
CA VAL A 60 3.78 17.33 5.86
C VAL A 60 4.65 16.08 5.67
N TYR A 61 4.53 15.40 4.54
CA TYR A 61 5.38 14.25 4.22
C TYR A 61 6.85 14.67 4.17
N TYR A 62 7.18 15.78 3.48
CA TYR A 62 8.54 16.33 3.44
C TYR A 62 9.06 16.64 4.85
N LEU A 63 8.30 17.38 5.66
CA LEU A 63 8.62 17.70 7.05
C LEU A 63 8.92 16.44 7.86
N ALA A 64 8.04 15.42 7.78
CA ALA A 64 8.18 14.19 8.52
C ALA A 64 9.43 13.40 8.12
N GLN A 65 9.72 13.31 6.80
CA GLN A 65 10.91 12.60 6.31
C GLN A 65 12.20 13.30 6.72
N VAL A 66 12.26 14.63 6.62
CA VAL A 66 13.46 15.38 7.02
C VAL A 66 13.69 15.32 8.53
N ASN A 67 12.64 15.41 9.33
CA ASN A 67 12.76 15.26 10.79
C ASN A 67 13.22 13.86 11.23
N ASN A 68 12.83 12.82 10.48
CA ASN A 68 13.19 11.43 10.83
C ASN A 68 14.59 11.04 10.39
N GLY A 69 15.02 11.45 9.19
CA GLY A 69 16.26 10.96 8.63
C GLY A 69 16.89 11.90 7.60
N GLY A 70 16.49 13.18 7.60
CA GLY A 70 17.04 14.21 6.72
C GLY A 70 16.57 14.08 5.26
N HIS A 71 17.14 14.93 4.41
CA HIS A 71 16.83 14.94 2.98
C HIS A 71 17.16 13.61 2.28
N GLY A 72 18.17 12.89 2.77
CA GLY A 72 18.48 11.54 2.25
C GLY A 72 17.32 10.56 2.44
N GLN A 73 16.61 10.61 3.56
CA GLN A 73 15.42 9.79 3.79
C GLN A 73 14.25 10.23 2.91
N PHE A 74 14.06 11.54 2.72
CA PHE A 74 13.01 12.04 1.83
C PHE A 74 13.24 11.57 0.39
N ILE A 75 14.47 11.68 -0.14
CA ILE A 75 14.84 11.20 -1.49
C ILE A 75 14.56 9.70 -1.62
N ARG A 76 15.06 8.90 -0.66
CA ARG A 76 14.89 7.44 -0.68
C ARG A 76 13.44 7.01 -0.64
N ASN A 77 12.67 7.50 0.35
CA ASN A 77 11.31 7.04 0.59
C ASN A 77 10.32 7.55 -0.47
N THR A 78 10.63 8.68 -1.11
CA THR A 78 9.86 9.18 -2.25
C THR A 78 10.21 8.41 -3.53
N GLY A 79 11.47 8.02 -3.70
CA GLY A 79 11.99 7.43 -4.93
C GLY A 79 12.15 8.44 -6.06
N ILE A 80 13.18 8.27 -6.88
CA ILE A 80 13.55 9.23 -7.94
C ILE A 80 12.41 9.48 -8.92
N ALA A 81 11.63 8.45 -9.26
CA ALA A 81 10.52 8.56 -10.21
C ALA A 81 9.36 9.44 -9.70
N MET A 82 9.06 9.38 -8.40
CA MET A 82 7.96 10.13 -7.78
C MET A 82 8.39 11.48 -7.23
N LEU A 83 9.70 11.70 -7.10
CA LEU A 83 10.25 12.91 -6.48
C LEU A 83 9.75 14.21 -7.13
N PRO A 84 9.68 14.35 -8.47
CA PRO A 84 9.18 15.58 -9.10
C PRO A 84 7.73 15.90 -8.72
N THR A 85 6.85 14.90 -8.72
CA THR A 85 5.43 15.09 -8.38
C THR A 85 5.24 15.44 -6.92
N THR A 86 5.85 14.67 -6.01
CA THR A 86 5.75 14.88 -4.56
C THR A 86 6.35 16.22 -4.15
N SER A 87 7.54 16.55 -4.67
CA SER A 87 8.20 17.83 -4.39
C SER A 87 7.48 19.02 -5.01
N GLY A 88 6.86 18.84 -6.17
CA GLY A 88 6.08 19.90 -6.80
C GLY A 88 4.92 20.37 -5.91
N ASP A 89 4.17 19.43 -5.34
CA ASP A 89 3.11 19.76 -4.38
C ASP A 89 3.68 20.36 -3.08
N ALA A 90 4.76 19.76 -2.54
CA ALA A 90 5.40 20.28 -1.34
C ALA A 90 5.89 21.72 -1.52
N LEU A 91 6.55 22.02 -2.64
CA LEU A 91 6.99 23.38 -2.98
C LEU A 91 5.82 24.36 -3.08
N ALA A 92 4.76 23.98 -3.81
CA ALA A 92 3.56 24.80 -3.93
C ALA A 92 2.92 25.06 -2.56
N GLY A 93 2.82 24.03 -1.70
CA GLY A 93 2.29 24.16 -0.35
C GLY A 93 3.16 25.05 0.54
N LEU A 94 4.48 24.81 0.61
CA LEU A 94 5.43 25.62 1.39
C LEU A 94 5.37 27.09 0.99
N LYS A 95 5.27 27.37 -0.32
CA LYS A 95 5.13 28.73 -0.82
C LYS A 95 3.79 29.36 -0.41
N ALA A 96 2.67 28.61 -0.56
CA ALA A 96 1.33 29.11 -0.26
C ALA A 96 1.13 29.42 1.23
N MET A 97 1.72 28.60 2.12
CA MET A 97 1.66 28.84 3.57
C MET A 97 2.71 29.83 4.08
N GLY A 98 3.63 30.31 3.22
CA GLY A 98 4.67 31.29 3.59
C GLY A 98 5.92 30.68 4.25
N ALA A 99 6.14 29.37 4.13
CA ALA A 99 7.33 28.68 4.62
C ALA A 99 8.52 28.83 3.63
N LEU A 100 8.93 30.08 3.38
CA LEU A 100 9.83 30.42 2.28
C LEU A 100 11.25 29.90 2.48
N ALA A 101 11.74 29.82 3.72
CA ALA A 101 13.05 29.25 4.01
C ALA A 101 13.08 27.75 3.70
N GLN A 102 12.10 26.99 4.16
CA GLN A 102 11.97 25.55 3.90
C GLN A 102 11.72 25.28 2.39
N HIS A 103 10.94 26.13 1.73
CA HIS A 103 10.77 26.09 0.27
C HIS A 103 12.11 26.22 -0.46
N GLN A 104 12.94 27.21 -0.12
CA GLN A 104 14.23 27.43 -0.77
C GLN A 104 15.18 26.23 -0.54
N ILE A 105 15.18 25.66 0.67
CA ILE A 105 15.99 24.47 0.99
C ILE A 105 15.57 23.28 0.13
N LEU A 106 14.26 23.06 -0.06
CA LEU A 106 13.75 21.99 -0.94
C LEU A 106 14.17 22.23 -2.41
N VAL A 107 14.13 23.47 -2.91
CA VAL A 107 14.64 23.82 -4.25
C VAL A 107 16.11 23.45 -4.41
N GLU A 108 16.96 23.80 -3.42
CA GLU A 108 18.38 23.49 -3.45
C GLU A 108 18.63 21.98 -3.39
N MET A 109 17.88 21.23 -2.57
CA MET A 109 17.93 19.78 -2.54
C MET A 109 17.59 19.16 -3.91
N LEU A 110 16.55 19.62 -4.58
CA LEU A 110 16.18 19.14 -5.91
C LEU A 110 17.24 19.47 -6.98
N ALA A 111 17.86 20.64 -6.89
CA ALA A 111 19.00 20.99 -7.75
C ALA A 111 20.18 20.04 -7.54
N TRP A 112 20.48 19.71 -6.28
CA TRP A 112 21.50 18.71 -5.96
C TRP A 112 21.16 17.33 -6.53
N VAL A 113 19.92 16.86 -6.36
CA VAL A 113 19.47 15.56 -6.92
C VAL A 113 19.65 15.53 -8.43
N LYS A 114 19.26 16.61 -9.14
CA LYS A 114 19.41 16.72 -10.60
C LYS A 114 20.86 16.62 -11.04
N ALA A 115 21.79 17.22 -10.28
CA ALA A 115 23.22 17.20 -10.58
C ALA A 115 23.91 15.89 -10.16
N ASN A 116 23.31 15.08 -9.27
CA ASN A 116 23.93 13.92 -8.62
C ASN A 116 23.01 12.69 -8.60
N LEU A 117 22.39 12.35 -9.73
CA LEU A 117 21.35 11.29 -9.82
C LEU A 117 21.81 9.94 -9.27
N GLU A 118 23.04 9.51 -9.55
CA GLU A 118 23.56 8.24 -9.05
C GLU A 118 23.70 8.23 -7.52
N GLN A 119 24.16 9.35 -6.94
CA GLN A 119 24.30 9.49 -5.48
C GLN A 119 22.91 9.58 -4.83
N ALA A 120 21.98 10.28 -5.46
CA ALA A 120 20.60 10.37 -5.01
C ALA A 120 19.90 9.00 -4.98
N ALA A 121 20.10 8.17 -6.01
CA ALA A 121 19.56 6.81 -6.06
C ALA A 121 20.14 5.88 -4.99
N LYS A 122 21.34 6.14 -4.50
CA LYS A 122 22.02 5.37 -3.44
C LYS A 122 21.70 5.85 -2.02
N GLN A 123 20.88 6.91 -1.85
CA GLN A 123 20.49 7.37 -0.51
C GLN A 123 19.73 6.28 0.24
N ASN A 124 20.13 6.03 1.49
CA ASN A 124 19.48 5.01 2.34
C ASN A 124 18.84 5.58 3.62
N GLY A 125 18.89 6.91 3.78
CA GLY A 125 18.32 7.63 4.93
C GLY A 125 19.17 7.59 6.21
N PHE A 126 20.22 6.76 6.27
CA PHE A 126 21.00 6.56 7.50
C PHE A 126 22.49 6.84 7.36
N SER A 127 23.17 6.34 6.35
CA SER A 127 24.65 6.33 6.27
C SER A 127 25.25 7.00 5.05
N ALA A 128 24.50 7.35 4.04
CA ALA A 128 25.03 7.89 2.77
C ALA A 128 24.82 9.41 2.60
N ARG A 129 24.69 10.15 3.70
CA ARG A 129 24.50 11.61 3.65
C ARG A 129 25.82 12.29 3.33
N GLY A 130 25.95 12.82 2.13
CA GLY A 130 27.05 13.74 1.80
C GLY A 130 26.91 15.07 2.55
N ASP A 131 28.00 15.83 2.65
CA ASP A 131 28.08 17.09 3.41
C ASP A 131 27.02 18.11 2.97
N VAL A 132 26.69 18.13 1.67
CA VAL A 132 25.66 19.03 1.11
C VAL A 132 24.28 18.74 1.71
N LEU A 133 23.85 17.48 1.73
CA LEU A 133 22.54 17.12 2.30
C LEU A 133 22.50 17.37 3.80
N LYS A 134 23.59 17.12 4.52
CA LYS A 134 23.70 17.43 5.95
C LYS A 134 23.59 18.92 6.21
N ALA A 135 24.26 19.77 5.42
CA ALA A 135 24.12 21.22 5.55
C ALA A 135 22.71 21.71 5.28
N LEU A 136 21.98 21.08 4.33
CA LEU A 136 20.55 21.36 4.09
C LEU A 136 19.68 20.91 5.28
N ASP A 137 19.97 19.75 5.90
CA ASP A 137 19.28 19.27 7.10
C ASP A 137 19.43 20.27 8.25
N ASP A 138 20.66 20.75 8.52
CA ASP A 138 20.94 21.72 9.59
C ASP A 138 20.20 23.04 9.37
N ARG A 139 20.17 23.55 8.14
CA ARG A 139 19.41 24.75 7.76
C ARG A 139 17.91 24.54 7.89
N PHE A 140 17.40 23.37 7.50
CA PHE A 140 15.99 23.03 7.64
C PHE A 140 15.56 23.04 9.10
N HIS A 141 16.30 22.40 9.98
CA HIS A 141 16.00 22.38 11.41
C HIS A 141 16.11 23.77 12.06
N ALA A 142 17.02 24.64 11.58
CA ALA A 142 17.08 26.03 12.01
C ALA A 142 15.84 26.79 11.58
N ALA A 143 15.40 26.65 10.33
CA ALA A 143 14.17 27.27 9.81
C ALA A 143 12.90 26.78 10.55
N GLU A 144 12.82 25.48 10.87
CA GLU A 144 11.71 24.93 11.65
C GLU A 144 11.65 25.45 13.08
N ARG A 145 12.78 25.71 13.75
CA ARG A 145 12.79 26.34 15.08
C ARG A 145 12.31 27.79 15.02
N GLU A 146 12.62 28.53 13.96
CA GLU A 146 12.21 29.94 13.81
C GLU A 146 10.75 30.08 13.39
N LYS A 147 10.39 29.37 12.31
CA LYS A 147 9.05 29.42 11.69
C LYS A 147 8.56 28.01 11.37
N PRO A 148 7.95 27.31 12.35
CA PRO A 148 7.47 25.94 12.14
C PRO A 148 6.45 25.87 11.01
N ILE A 149 6.61 24.91 10.09
CA ILE A 149 5.64 24.62 9.02
C ILE A 149 4.25 24.41 9.60
N ALA A 150 4.12 23.72 10.73
CA ALA A 150 2.84 23.45 11.36
C ALA A 150 2.03 24.72 11.63
N ARG A 151 2.67 25.75 12.22
CA ARG A 151 2.03 27.04 12.49
C ARG A 151 1.59 27.78 11.22
N LEU A 152 2.47 27.76 10.22
CA LEU A 152 2.19 28.44 8.94
C LEU A 152 1.06 27.71 8.19
N ALA A 153 1.09 26.37 8.18
CA ALA A 153 0.06 25.53 7.59
C ALA A 153 -1.31 25.75 8.26
N ALA A 154 -1.38 25.74 9.60
CA ALA A 154 -2.63 25.91 10.33
C ALA A 154 -3.31 27.27 9.97
N ARG A 155 -2.54 28.37 9.90
CA ARG A 155 -3.05 29.68 9.47
C ARG A 155 -3.56 29.67 8.04
N TRP A 156 -2.82 29.04 7.14
CA TRP A 156 -3.21 28.94 5.74
C TRP A 156 -4.46 28.09 5.55
N ILE A 157 -4.54 26.92 6.22
CA ILE A 157 -5.69 26.01 6.19
C ILE A 157 -6.96 26.71 6.71
N ALA A 158 -6.87 27.47 7.79
CA ALA A 158 -8.00 28.19 8.36
C ALA A 158 -8.64 29.19 7.36
N GLY A 159 -7.88 29.66 6.38
CA GLY A 159 -8.36 30.55 5.32
C GLY A 159 -8.95 29.85 4.09
N TRP A 160 -9.05 28.53 4.04
CA TRP A 160 -9.56 27.84 2.86
C TRP A 160 -11.08 27.96 2.72
N PRO A 161 -11.59 28.43 1.57
CA PRO A 161 -13.03 28.59 1.37
C PRO A 161 -13.80 27.26 1.36
N GLY A 162 -13.12 26.16 1.02
CA GLY A 162 -13.70 24.81 0.99
C GLY A 162 -13.52 23.99 2.28
N LEU A 163 -12.96 24.58 3.34
CA LEU A 163 -12.76 23.89 4.61
C LEU A 163 -14.09 23.74 5.36
N ARG A 164 -14.39 22.53 5.82
CA ARG A 164 -15.53 22.20 6.68
C ARG A 164 -15.05 21.47 7.94
N ILE A 165 -15.35 22.02 9.09
CA ILE A 165 -15.09 21.40 10.38
C ILE A 165 -16.41 20.80 10.88
N VAL A 166 -16.44 19.49 11.09
CA VAL A 166 -17.64 18.72 11.46
C VAL A 166 -17.43 17.94 12.76
N GLY A 167 -18.52 17.54 13.41
CA GLY A 167 -18.45 16.59 14.53
C GLY A 167 -17.89 15.24 14.08
N ARG A 168 -17.30 14.49 15.02
CA ARG A 168 -16.69 13.17 14.72
C ARG A 168 -17.69 12.19 14.10
N GLU A 169 -18.93 12.19 14.63
CA GLU A 169 -20.02 11.34 14.16
C GLU A 169 -20.47 11.67 12.73
N GLN A 170 -20.23 12.91 12.28
CA GLN A 170 -20.59 13.38 10.94
C GLN A 170 -19.45 13.18 9.93
N TYR A 171 -18.21 13.05 10.43
CA TYR A 171 -17.02 13.01 9.57
C TYR A 171 -17.07 11.88 8.56
N GLN A 172 -17.33 10.64 9.00
CA GLN A 172 -17.39 9.49 8.09
C GLN A 172 -18.52 9.64 7.05
N ALA A 173 -19.68 10.10 7.47
CA ALA A 173 -20.81 10.34 6.54
C ALA A 173 -20.46 11.38 5.47
N GLU A 174 -19.70 12.42 5.81
CA GLU A 174 -19.23 13.40 4.84
C GLU A 174 -18.16 12.83 3.89
N ILE A 175 -17.24 12.00 4.38
CA ILE A 175 -16.28 11.28 3.54
C ILE A 175 -17.02 10.37 2.55
N ASP A 176 -18.00 9.59 3.01
CA ASP A 176 -18.79 8.70 2.16
C ASP A 176 -19.60 9.49 1.13
N ARG A 177 -20.19 10.61 1.52
CA ARG A 177 -20.91 11.51 0.60
C ARG A 177 -19.98 12.07 -0.47
N LEU A 178 -18.77 12.51 -0.10
CA LEU A 178 -17.78 13.00 -1.07
C LEU A 178 -17.30 11.88 -1.99
N ALA A 179 -17.10 10.67 -1.47
CA ALA A 179 -16.73 9.52 -2.26
C ALA A 179 -17.77 9.20 -3.35
N GLN A 180 -19.06 9.28 -3.02
CA GLN A 180 -20.16 9.05 -3.98
C GLN A 180 -20.27 10.11 -5.11
N LEU A 181 -19.58 11.24 -4.97
CA LEU A 181 -19.49 12.21 -6.07
C LEU A 181 -18.56 11.75 -7.20
N ASN A 182 -17.75 10.72 -6.98
CA ASN A 182 -16.87 10.18 -8.01
C ASN A 182 -17.66 9.30 -9.00
N PRO A 183 -17.86 9.75 -10.26
CA PRO A 183 -18.64 8.98 -11.23
C PRO A 183 -17.96 7.66 -11.62
N HIS A 184 -16.66 7.54 -11.41
CA HIS A 184 -15.86 6.35 -11.71
C HIS A 184 -15.65 5.43 -10.50
N LEU A 185 -16.25 5.74 -9.36
CA LEU A 185 -16.01 5.02 -8.11
C LEU A 185 -16.22 3.49 -8.22
N PRO A 186 -17.30 2.98 -8.85
CA PRO A 186 -17.50 1.53 -8.97
C PRO A 186 -16.36 0.83 -9.71
N GLN A 187 -15.96 1.37 -10.88
CA GLN A 187 -14.91 0.80 -11.72
C GLN A 187 -13.53 0.92 -11.06
N ARG A 188 -13.24 2.05 -10.40
CA ARG A 188 -11.99 2.28 -9.68
C ARG A 188 -11.83 1.35 -8.48
N ARG A 189 -12.92 1.06 -7.75
CA ARG A 189 -12.92 0.06 -6.67
C ARG A 189 -12.62 -1.35 -7.18
N VAL A 190 -13.19 -1.72 -8.32
CA VAL A 190 -12.87 -2.99 -8.99
C VAL A 190 -11.40 -3.03 -9.38
N TRP A 191 -10.90 -1.98 -10.03
CA TRP A 191 -9.48 -1.89 -10.38
C TRP A 191 -8.58 -2.02 -9.15
N GLN A 192 -8.88 -1.31 -8.07
CA GLN A 192 -8.08 -1.29 -6.84
C GLN A 192 -7.96 -2.69 -6.22
N SER A 193 -9.08 -3.39 -6.05
CA SER A 193 -9.09 -4.74 -5.45
C SER A 193 -8.41 -5.77 -6.37
N VAL A 194 -8.64 -5.70 -7.68
CA VAL A 194 -7.95 -6.55 -8.66
C VAL A 194 -6.45 -6.29 -8.65
N GLN A 195 -5.99 -5.02 -8.60
CA GLN A 195 -4.55 -4.72 -8.52
C GLN A 195 -3.93 -5.23 -7.21
N GLN A 196 -4.63 -5.11 -6.10
CA GLN A 196 -4.16 -5.66 -4.82
C GLN A 196 -4.00 -7.19 -4.89
N LEU A 197 -4.93 -7.89 -5.50
CA LEU A 197 -4.83 -9.33 -5.71
C LEU A 197 -3.66 -9.68 -6.66
N ARG A 198 -3.51 -8.96 -7.77
CA ARG A 198 -2.39 -9.15 -8.71
C ARG A 198 -1.03 -8.94 -8.03
N LEU A 199 -0.88 -7.91 -7.21
CA LEU A 199 0.35 -7.69 -6.45
C LEU A 199 0.66 -8.86 -5.53
N GLN A 200 -0.32 -9.39 -4.82
CA GLN A 200 -0.13 -10.58 -3.97
C GLN A 200 0.29 -11.82 -4.76
N MET A 201 -0.11 -11.91 -6.05
CA MET A 201 0.25 -13.02 -6.94
C MET A 201 1.64 -12.91 -7.55
N THR A 202 2.26 -11.73 -7.49
CA THR A 202 3.56 -11.44 -8.13
C THR A 202 4.62 -10.94 -7.15
N ASP A 203 4.23 -10.62 -5.91
CA ASP A 203 5.14 -10.07 -4.89
C ASP A 203 5.95 -11.19 -4.22
N ASP A 204 7.21 -11.34 -4.62
CA ASP A 204 8.17 -12.15 -3.90
C ASP A 204 8.67 -11.37 -2.65
N PRO A 205 8.79 -12.04 -1.48
CA PRO A 205 8.66 -13.48 -1.24
C PRO A 205 7.24 -13.98 -0.90
N ARG A 206 6.21 -13.15 -0.90
CA ARG A 206 4.85 -13.53 -0.46
C ARG A 206 4.27 -14.69 -1.27
N ILE A 207 4.46 -14.66 -2.58
CA ILE A 207 3.97 -15.74 -3.46
C ILE A 207 4.65 -17.07 -3.14
N THR A 208 5.95 -17.05 -2.90
CA THR A 208 6.73 -18.24 -2.52
C THR A 208 6.32 -18.80 -1.15
N ILE A 209 6.08 -17.90 -0.16
CA ILE A 209 5.58 -18.29 1.16
C ILE A 209 4.19 -18.93 1.04
N ALA A 210 3.30 -18.33 0.25
CA ALA A 210 1.95 -18.87 0.02
C ALA A 210 2.00 -20.27 -0.64
N ALA A 211 2.92 -20.46 -1.59
CA ALA A 211 3.17 -21.75 -2.23
C ALA A 211 3.67 -22.79 -1.24
N ALA A 212 4.65 -22.45 -0.40
CA ALA A 212 5.19 -23.34 0.60
C ALA A 212 4.11 -23.77 1.62
N CYS A 213 3.26 -22.83 2.05
CA CYS A 213 2.10 -23.14 2.90
C CYS A 213 1.09 -24.06 2.20
N GLY A 214 0.82 -23.84 0.90
CA GLY A 214 -0.06 -24.69 0.09
C GLY A 214 0.47 -26.09 -0.12
N ALA A 215 1.80 -26.27 -0.15
CA ALA A 215 2.44 -27.55 -0.39
C ALA A 215 2.50 -28.49 0.85
N VAL A 216 2.10 -28.02 2.03
CA VAL A 216 2.07 -28.86 3.24
C VAL A 216 1.00 -29.95 3.12
N LYS A 217 1.37 -31.21 3.41
CA LYS A 217 0.45 -32.37 3.36
C LYS A 217 0.12 -32.84 4.78
N PRO A 218 -1.01 -33.49 5.04
CA PRO A 218 -2.09 -33.79 4.08
C PRO A 218 -3.00 -32.61 3.72
N GLN A 219 -2.92 -31.50 4.46
CA GLN A 219 -3.74 -30.32 4.23
C GLN A 219 -2.85 -29.09 4.20
N PRO A 220 -3.10 -28.13 3.27
CA PRO A 220 -2.36 -26.90 3.20
C PRO A 220 -2.48 -26.09 4.50
N GLU A 221 -1.41 -25.39 4.84
CA GLU A 221 -1.45 -24.39 5.90
C GLU A 221 -1.80 -23.02 5.34
N VAL A 222 -2.76 -22.37 5.96
CA VAL A 222 -3.20 -21.04 5.53
C VAL A 222 -2.31 -19.99 6.19
N LYS A 223 -1.64 -19.18 5.39
CA LYS A 223 -0.85 -18.04 5.83
C LYS A 223 -1.78 -16.95 6.39
N LEU A 224 -1.59 -16.55 7.63
CA LEU A 224 -2.36 -15.49 8.30
C LEU A 224 -1.59 -14.18 8.35
N GLU A 225 -0.30 -14.27 8.69
CA GLU A 225 0.58 -13.10 8.89
C GLU A 225 2.00 -13.43 8.44
N VAL A 226 2.61 -12.53 7.70
CA VAL A 226 4.03 -12.60 7.33
C VAL A 226 4.76 -11.46 8.00
N ARG A 227 5.74 -11.79 8.84
CA ARG A 227 6.59 -10.83 9.52
C ARG A 227 7.74 -10.38 8.61
N PRO A 228 8.38 -9.25 8.90
CA PRO A 228 9.58 -8.83 8.17
C PRO A 228 10.63 -9.93 8.13
N GLY A 229 11.31 -10.05 6.99
CA GLY A 229 12.41 -11.01 6.82
C GLY A 229 13.62 -10.62 7.66
N VAL A 230 14.31 -11.62 8.16
CA VAL A 230 15.57 -11.49 8.90
C VAL A 230 16.61 -12.44 8.33
N ASN A 231 17.87 -12.02 8.31
CA ASN A 231 18.97 -12.92 7.98
C ASN A 231 19.24 -13.81 9.19
N MET A 232 19.28 -15.14 8.95
CA MET A 232 19.63 -16.11 9.97
C MET A 232 20.36 -17.30 9.36
N GLU A 233 21.12 -18.01 10.18
CA GLU A 233 21.81 -19.22 9.78
C GLU A 233 20.86 -20.43 9.92
N ILE A 234 20.69 -21.17 8.84
CA ILE A 234 19.89 -22.39 8.79
C ILE A 234 20.70 -23.44 8.06
N GLU A 235 20.93 -24.59 8.69
CA GLU A 235 21.73 -25.69 8.15
C GLU A 235 23.14 -25.25 7.69
N GLY A 236 23.76 -24.30 8.44
CA GLY A 236 25.08 -23.76 8.12
C GLY A 236 25.12 -22.74 6.99
N GLN A 237 23.97 -22.30 6.47
CA GLN A 237 23.89 -21.31 5.41
C GLN A 237 23.16 -20.05 5.90
N GLN A 238 23.68 -18.88 5.47
CA GLN A 238 22.99 -17.60 5.71
C GLN A 238 21.82 -17.44 4.74
N CYS A 239 20.61 -17.39 5.30
CA CYS A 239 19.37 -17.33 4.54
C CYS A 239 18.50 -16.16 4.99
N MET A 240 17.69 -15.62 4.06
CA MET A 240 16.58 -14.73 4.40
C MET A 240 15.40 -15.58 4.87
N ALA A 241 14.95 -15.38 6.12
CA ALA A 241 13.85 -16.12 6.71
C ALA A 241 12.73 -15.22 7.18
N PHE A 242 11.49 -15.66 7.00
CA PHE A 242 10.27 -14.94 7.34
C PHE A 242 9.48 -15.74 8.39
N GLY A 243 9.12 -15.08 9.49
CA GLY A 243 8.14 -15.63 10.41
C GLY A 243 6.75 -15.62 9.77
N VAL A 244 6.04 -16.75 9.80
CA VAL A 244 4.70 -16.88 9.19
C VAL A 244 3.73 -17.41 10.23
N GLY A 245 2.69 -16.61 10.55
CA GLY A 245 1.55 -17.10 11.31
C GLY A 245 0.64 -17.94 10.41
N THR A 246 0.28 -19.14 10.83
CA THR A 246 -0.66 -20.03 10.11
C THR A 246 -1.78 -20.50 11.03
N ASN A 247 -2.79 -21.14 10.45
CA ASN A 247 -3.87 -21.77 11.22
C ASN A 247 -3.42 -22.95 12.09
N LYS A 248 -2.19 -23.43 11.92
CA LYS A 248 -1.59 -24.53 12.70
C LYS A 248 -0.43 -24.06 13.60
N GLY A 249 -0.25 -22.75 13.72
CA GLY A 249 0.78 -22.15 14.56
C GLY A 249 1.81 -21.33 13.80
N ALA A 250 2.88 -20.93 14.51
CA ALA A 250 3.94 -20.15 13.91
C ALA A 250 4.89 -21.04 13.10
N ARG A 251 5.30 -20.56 11.94
CA ARG A 251 6.23 -21.23 11.02
C ARG A 251 7.40 -20.31 10.68
N LEU A 252 8.43 -20.88 10.11
CA LEU A 252 9.57 -20.17 9.54
C LEU A 252 9.67 -20.56 8.06
N CYS A 253 9.57 -19.57 7.16
CA CYS A 253 9.76 -19.78 5.74
C CYS A 253 11.12 -19.20 5.32
N VAL A 254 11.97 -20.04 4.78
CA VAL A 254 13.27 -19.67 4.22
C VAL A 254 13.09 -19.40 2.73
N PHE A 255 13.48 -18.20 2.31
CA PHE A 255 13.44 -17.78 0.93
C PHE A 255 14.83 -17.91 0.30
N GLU A 256 14.90 -18.60 -0.82
CA GLU A 256 16.13 -18.88 -1.57
C GLU A 256 15.93 -18.52 -3.05
N LYS A 257 17.04 -18.36 -3.79
CA LYS A 257 16.98 -18.17 -5.25
C LYS A 257 16.30 -19.34 -5.98
N THR A 258 16.34 -20.51 -5.38
CA THR A 258 15.78 -21.77 -5.92
C THR A 258 14.34 -22.04 -5.48
N GLY A 259 13.76 -21.16 -4.66
CA GLY A 259 12.39 -21.30 -4.13
C GLY A 259 12.28 -21.03 -2.64
N GLY A 260 11.41 -21.75 -1.94
CA GLY A 260 11.18 -21.60 -0.51
C GLY A 260 11.03 -22.93 0.22
N ARG A 261 11.47 -22.95 1.49
CA ARG A 261 11.30 -24.08 2.42
C ARG A 261 10.54 -23.61 3.65
N LEU A 262 9.52 -24.35 4.06
CA LEU A 262 8.72 -24.08 5.25
C LEU A 262 9.10 -25.05 6.37
N TYR A 263 9.34 -24.49 7.56
CA TYR A 263 9.72 -25.23 8.76
C TYR A 263 8.76 -24.96 9.91
N GLU A 264 8.69 -25.88 10.87
CA GLU A 264 8.22 -25.54 12.20
C GLU A 264 9.11 -24.45 12.80
N LEU A 265 8.51 -23.55 13.58
CA LEU A 265 9.28 -22.54 14.28
C LEU A 265 9.65 -23.07 15.65
N ASP A 266 10.96 -23.33 15.90
CA ASP A 266 11.49 -23.75 17.17
C ASP A 266 11.88 -22.53 18.04
N ARG A 267 11.50 -22.59 19.32
CA ARG A 267 11.83 -21.59 20.36
C ARG A 267 12.48 -22.21 21.60
N SER A 268 12.87 -23.47 21.56
CA SER A 268 13.34 -24.23 22.72
C SER A 268 14.62 -23.67 23.36
N GLY A 269 15.43 -22.92 22.62
CA GLY A 269 16.69 -22.34 23.10
C GLY A 269 16.65 -20.85 23.44
N GLY A 270 15.46 -20.23 23.56
CA GLY A 270 15.33 -18.76 23.73
C GLY A 270 15.69 -17.95 22.46
N ARG A 271 16.03 -18.64 21.38
CA ARG A 271 16.27 -18.09 20.04
C ARG A 271 15.29 -18.72 19.06
N VAL A 272 14.98 -17.96 17.99
CA VAL A 272 14.19 -18.50 16.88
C VAL A 272 15.08 -19.38 16.02
N ALA A 273 14.68 -20.64 15.80
CA ALA A 273 15.38 -21.61 14.96
C ALA A 273 14.40 -22.35 14.04
N ALA A 274 14.92 -22.99 12.99
CA ALA A 274 14.17 -23.90 12.15
C ALA A 274 14.03 -25.26 12.84
N GLY A 275 12.79 -25.71 13.00
CA GLY A 275 12.46 -27.07 13.45
C GLY A 275 12.37 -28.03 12.28
N ALA A 276 11.41 -28.97 12.33
CA ALA A 276 11.17 -29.91 11.25
C ALA A 276 10.73 -29.21 9.95
N GLN A 277 11.27 -29.64 8.82
CA GLN A 277 10.85 -29.16 7.51
C GLN A 277 9.48 -29.73 7.15
N LEU A 278 8.55 -28.84 6.78
CA LEU A 278 7.15 -29.18 6.46
C LEU A 278 6.90 -29.28 4.95
N SER A 279 7.55 -28.44 4.17
CA SER A 279 7.37 -28.40 2.72
C SER A 279 8.53 -27.70 2.02
N THR A 280 8.61 -27.92 0.70
CA THR A 280 9.52 -27.21 -0.21
C THR A 280 8.75 -26.83 -1.48
N VAL A 281 9.04 -25.65 -2.02
CA VAL A 281 8.54 -25.21 -3.33
C VAL A 281 9.71 -24.67 -4.17
N GLY A 282 9.86 -25.16 -5.40
CA GLY A 282 10.87 -24.69 -6.34
C GLY A 282 10.48 -23.36 -7.01
N ALA A 283 11.47 -22.58 -7.41
CA ALA A 283 11.25 -21.30 -8.11
C ALA A 283 10.54 -21.48 -9.47
N ASP A 284 10.82 -22.58 -10.17
CA ASP A 284 10.16 -22.97 -11.41
C ASP A 284 8.65 -23.16 -11.23
N LYS A 285 8.26 -23.81 -10.13
CA LYS A 285 6.85 -24.00 -9.79
C LYS A 285 6.17 -22.67 -9.47
N VAL A 286 6.86 -21.75 -8.77
CA VAL A 286 6.34 -20.40 -8.51
C VAL A 286 6.15 -19.61 -9.80
N GLN A 287 7.12 -19.66 -10.71
CA GLN A 287 7.04 -19.00 -12.02
C GLN A 287 5.92 -19.59 -12.91
N GLN A 288 5.80 -20.90 -12.95
CA GLN A 288 4.70 -21.58 -13.65
C GLN A 288 3.35 -21.11 -13.12
N PHE A 289 3.22 -21.03 -11.81
CA PHE A 289 2.02 -20.56 -11.16
C PHE A 289 1.67 -19.11 -11.56
N VAL A 290 2.61 -18.17 -11.47
CA VAL A 290 2.40 -16.76 -11.87
C VAL A 290 1.92 -16.69 -13.33
N LYS A 291 2.51 -17.51 -14.21
CA LYS A 291 2.10 -17.61 -15.62
C LYS A 291 0.66 -18.10 -15.76
N VAL A 292 0.32 -19.21 -15.12
CA VAL A 292 -1.04 -19.79 -15.21
C VAL A 292 -2.07 -18.84 -14.59
N ALA A 293 -1.77 -18.25 -13.43
CA ALA A 293 -2.65 -17.25 -12.79
C ALA A 293 -2.98 -16.07 -13.72
N GLY A 294 -1.97 -15.58 -14.48
CA GLY A 294 -2.18 -14.56 -15.50
C GLY A 294 -3.05 -15.04 -16.66
N GLN A 295 -2.84 -16.26 -17.15
CA GLN A 295 -3.59 -16.84 -18.26
C GLN A 295 -5.08 -17.04 -17.95
N VAL A 296 -5.39 -17.50 -16.72
CA VAL A 296 -6.77 -17.72 -16.27
C VAL A 296 -7.41 -16.45 -15.66
N ARG A 297 -6.70 -15.32 -15.62
CA ARG A 297 -7.14 -14.06 -14.99
C ARG A 297 -7.56 -14.25 -13.55
N ALA A 298 -6.69 -14.89 -12.76
CA ALA A 298 -7.03 -15.32 -11.40
C ALA A 298 -7.43 -14.16 -10.48
N ALA A 299 -6.81 -12.99 -10.59
CA ALA A 299 -7.13 -11.83 -9.76
C ALA A 299 -8.56 -11.33 -10.02
N GLU A 300 -8.93 -11.20 -11.29
CA GLU A 300 -10.27 -10.77 -11.70
C GLU A 300 -11.33 -11.81 -11.33
N ALA A 301 -11.00 -13.09 -11.51
CA ALA A 301 -11.89 -14.18 -11.15
C ALA A 301 -12.18 -14.19 -9.64
N ILE A 302 -11.17 -14.06 -8.79
CA ILE A 302 -11.32 -14.01 -7.33
C ILE A 302 -12.15 -12.80 -6.92
N ASP A 303 -11.83 -11.60 -7.42
CA ASP A 303 -12.57 -10.39 -7.07
C ASP A 303 -14.05 -10.49 -7.45
N LEU A 304 -14.33 -10.99 -8.66
CA LEU A 304 -15.69 -11.22 -9.13
C LEU A 304 -16.45 -12.22 -8.25
N LEU A 305 -15.82 -13.34 -7.90
CA LEU A 305 -16.43 -14.36 -7.04
C LEU A 305 -16.72 -13.85 -5.64
N LEU A 306 -15.81 -13.08 -5.03
CA LEU A 306 -16.01 -12.47 -3.73
C LEU A 306 -17.20 -11.51 -3.74
N ARG A 307 -17.32 -10.67 -4.76
CA ARG A 307 -18.47 -9.76 -4.92
C ARG A 307 -19.79 -10.50 -5.16
N LYS A 308 -19.79 -11.56 -5.99
CA LYS A 308 -20.99 -12.42 -6.18
C LYS A 308 -21.41 -13.10 -4.88
N ALA A 309 -20.46 -13.41 -4.01
CA ALA A 309 -20.70 -14.00 -2.69
C ALA A 309 -21.08 -12.97 -1.60
N GLY A 310 -21.08 -11.66 -1.91
CA GLY A 310 -21.31 -10.61 -0.91
C GLY A 310 -20.15 -10.47 0.10
N LEU A 311 -18.95 -10.94 -0.24
CA LEU A 311 -17.75 -10.87 0.59
C LEU A 311 -16.92 -9.64 0.23
N ASP A 312 -16.07 -9.19 1.20
CA ASP A 312 -15.15 -8.08 0.95
C ASP A 312 -14.13 -8.45 -0.13
N PRO A 313 -14.05 -7.73 -1.24
CA PRO A 313 -13.10 -7.99 -2.31
C PRO A 313 -11.64 -7.68 -1.93
N LEU A 314 -11.39 -6.93 -0.85
CA LEU A 314 -10.04 -6.68 -0.33
C LEU A 314 -9.52 -7.91 0.44
N ALA A 315 -9.52 -9.06 -0.23
CA ALA A 315 -9.09 -10.33 0.34
C ALA A 315 -7.56 -10.47 0.33
N MET A 316 -7.07 -11.31 1.24
CA MET A 316 -5.68 -11.75 1.28
C MET A 316 -5.57 -13.16 0.70
N ILE A 317 -4.62 -13.37 -0.21
CA ILE A 317 -4.25 -14.70 -0.68
C ILE A 317 -3.36 -15.35 0.36
N THR A 318 -3.76 -16.52 0.86
CA THR A 318 -3.08 -17.16 1.99
C THR A 318 -2.33 -18.43 1.63
N ALA A 319 -2.79 -19.17 0.63
CA ALA A 319 -2.12 -20.34 0.09
C ALA A 319 -2.59 -20.59 -1.35
N TRP A 320 -1.84 -21.37 -2.11
CA TRP A 320 -2.24 -21.77 -3.44
C TRP A 320 -1.67 -23.15 -3.82
N GLU A 321 -2.30 -23.78 -4.79
CA GLU A 321 -1.86 -25.01 -5.41
C GLU A 321 -2.20 -24.97 -6.91
N VAL A 322 -1.32 -25.55 -7.75
CA VAL A 322 -1.58 -25.75 -9.17
C VAL A 322 -2.16 -27.15 -9.36
N PHE A 323 -3.23 -27.25 -10.15
CA PHE A 323 -3.79 -28.51 -10.61
C PHE A 323 -3.79 -28.54 -12.17
N ASP A 324 -4.14 -29.66 -12.77
CA ASP A 324 -4.16 -29.77 -14.21
C ASP A 324 -5.16 -28.77 -14.82
N GLY A 325 -4.63 -27.87 -15.68
CA GLY A 325 -5.40 -26.81 -16.34
C GLY A 325 -5.84 -25.63 -15.50
N GLY A 326 -5.40 -25.51 -14.21
CA GLY A 326 -5.84 -24.43 -13.37
C GLY A 326 -5.08 -24.23 -12.08
N VAL A 327 -5.63 -23.37 -11.22
CA VAL A 327 -5.07 -23.01 -9.92
C VAL A 327 -6.17 -22.95 -8.86
N THR A 328 -5.84 -23.37 -7.67
CA THR A 328 -6.67 -23.17 -6.47
C THR A 328 -5.98 -22.21 -5.54
N TRP A 329 -6.72 -21.22 -5.05
CA TRP A 329 -6.27 -20.24 -4.06
C TRP A 329 -7.11 -20.33 -2.80
N ILE A 330 -6.47 -20.24 -1.65
CA ILE A 330 -7.17 -20.00 -0.41
C ILE A 330 -7.14 -18.51 -0.15
N VAL A 331 -8.30 -17.90 -0.10
CA VAL A 331 -8.48 -16.48 0.16
C VAL A 331 -9.08 -16.27 1.56
N ALA A 332 -8.60 -15.24 2.25
CA ALA A 332 -9.13 -14.81 3.52
C ALA A 332 -9.67 -13.38 3.39
N THR A 333 -10.90 -13.16 3.84
CA THR A 333 -11.55 -11.86 3.90
C THR A 333 -12.29 -11.73 5.24
N GLY A 334 -11.88 -10.78 6.06
CA GLY A 334 -12.34 -10.69 7.45
C GLY A 334 -12.09 -12.01 8.21
N GLN A 335 -13.15 -12.60 8.77
CA GLN A 335 -13.11 -13.91 9.44
C GLN A 335 -13.39 -15.08 8.49
N THR A 336 -13.75 -14.80 7.25
CA THR A 336 -14.16 -15.82 6.28
C THR A 336 -12.93 -16.33 5.51
N ARG A 337 -12.88 -17.65 5.31
CA ARG A 337 -11.94 -18.30 4.39
C ARG A 337 -12.70 -19.05 3.34
N ALA A 338 -12.20 -19.02 2.11
CA ALA A 338 -12.80 -19.71 0.98
C ALA A 338 -11.69 -20.22 0.05
N ALA A 339 -12.00 -21.25 -0.74
CA ALA A 339 -11.11 -21.72 -1.80
C ALA A 339 -11.67 -21.30 -3.15
N ALA A 340 -10.87 -20.64 -3.96
CA ALA A 340 -11.21 -20.26 -5.34
C ALA A 340 -10.47 -21.19 -6.30
N ALA A 341 -11.18 -22.07 -6.98
CA ALA A 341 -10.68 -22.90 -8.06
C ALA A 341 -10.94 -22.21 -9.40
N ILE A 342 -9.92 -22.04 -10.21
CA ILE A 342 -9.97 -21.24 -11.45
C ILE A 342 -9.26 -22.01 -12.56
N ASN A 343 -9.92 -22.15 -13.69
CA ASN A 343 -9.36 -22.79 -14.90
C ASN A 343 -9.74 -22.03 -16.17
N GLY A 344 -9.50 -22.63 -17.34
CA GLY A 344 -9.83 -22.07 -18.65
C GLY A 344 -11.33 -21.84 -18.86
N ASP A 345 -12.20 -22.61 -18.23
CA ASP A 345 -13.65 -22.58 -18.43
C ASP A 345 -14.36 -21.59 -17.48
N GLY A 346 -13.73 -21.31 -16.34
CA GLY A 346 -14.32 -20.40 -15.34
C GLY A 346 -13.70 -20.52 -13.95
N ALA A 347 -14.49 -20.14 -12.95
CA ALA A 347 -14.06 -20.12 -11.56
C ALA A 347 -15.20 -20.45 -10.60
N VAL A 348 -14.87 -21.10 -9.48
CA VAL A 348 -15.80 -21.44 -8.39
C VAL A 348 -15.17 -21.07 -7.06
N LEU A 349 -15.94 -20.41 -6.20
CA LEU A 349 -15.60 -20.12 -4.81
C LEU A 349 -16.34 -21.11 -3.91
N THR A 350 -15.61 -21.80 -3.02
CA THR A 350 -16.18 -22.79 -2.11
C THR A 350 -15.83 -22.46 -0.66
N LYS A 351 -16.67 -22.87 0.27
CA LYS A 351 -16.36 -22.92 1.70
C LYS A 351 -15.27 -23.96 2.00
N PRO A 352 -14.70 -23.99 3.22
CA PRO A 352 -13.76 -25.04 3.63
C PRO A 352 -14.34 -26.47 3.56
N ASP A 353 -15.65 -26.64 3.67
CA ASP A 353 -16.38 -27.91 3.52
C ASP A 353 -16.70 -28.26 2.06
N GLN A 354 -16.13 -27.53 1.10
CA GLN A 354 -16.32 -27.66 -0.35
C GLN A 354 -17.72 -27.24 -0.87
N THR A 355 -18.58 -26.67 -0.03
CA THR A 355 -19.86 -26.15 -0.49
C THR A 355 -19.66 -24.94 -1.41
N PRO A 356 -20.17 -24.94 -2.67
CA PRO A 356 -20.07 -23.79 -3.56
C PRO A 356 -20.80 -22.56 -3.00
N ILE A 357 -20.15 -21.39 -3.10
CA ILE A 357 -20.72 -20.10 -2.67
C ILE A 357 -21.04 -19.23 -3.89
N ALA A 358 -20.13 -19.21 -4.87
CA ALA A 358 -20.26 -18.43 -6.09
C ALA A 358 -19.56 -19.11 -7.25
N GLY A 359 -20.05 -18.84 -8.47
CA GLY A 359 -19.45 -19.30 -9.72
C GLY A 359 -19.41 -18.18 -10.77
N ALA A 360 -18.45 -18.28 -11.69
CA ALA A 360 -18.32 -17.38 -12.83
C ALA A 360 -17.83 -18.17 -14.05
N ALA A 361 -18.51 -18.03 -15.19
CA ALA A 361 -18.03 -18.52 -16.47
C ALA A 361 -16.87 -17.67 -16.98
N ARG A 362 -16.09 -18.19 -17.92
CA ARG A 362 -14.98 -17.48 -18.54
C ARG A 362 -15.38 -16.12 -19.10
N ASP A 363 -16.49 -16.04 -19.82
CA ASP A 363 -16.99 -14.79 -20.39
C ASP A 363 -17.34 -13.73 -19.34
N ASP A 364 -17.83 -14.15 -18.17
CA ASP A 364 -18.09 -13.23 -17.06
C ASP A 364 -16.78 -12.62 -16.55
N ILE A 365 -15.74 -13.44 -16.43
CA ILE A 365 -14.39 -13.02 -15.99
C ILE A 365 -13.79 -12.04 -17.00
N GLU A 366 -13.91 -12.31 -18.30
CA GLU A 366 -13.40 -11.41 -19.35
C GLU A 366 -14.14 -10.05 -19.36
N ARG A 367 -15.48 -10.06 -19.27
CA ARG A 367 -16.23 -8.80 -19.13
C ARG A 367 -15.84 -8.03 -17.87
N TYR A 368 -15.64 -8.73 -16.78
CA TYR A 368 -15.21 -8.11 -15.52
C TYR A 368 -13.80 -7.51 -15.61
N ALA A 369 -12.89 -8.18 -16.29
CA ALA A 369 -11.54 -7.67 -16.56
C ALA A 369 -11.56 -6.36 -17.37
N ALA A 370 -12.49 -6.22 -18.33
CA ALA A 370 -12.69 -4.97 -19.06
C ALA A 370 -13.14 -3.82 -18.15
N VAL A 371 -14.05 -4.09 -17.19
CA VAL A 371 -14.47 -3.09 -16.18
C VAL A 371 -13.28 -2.66 -15.32
N ALA A 372 -12.45 -3.60 -14.87
CA ALA A 372 -11.24 -3.30 -14.11
C ALA A 372 -10.26 -2.43 -14.90
N ALA A 373 -10.06 -2.71 -16.19
CA ALA A 373 -9.19 -1.93 -17.06
C ALA A 373 -9.69 -0.48 -17.22
N THR A 374 -10.99 -0.28 -17.46
CA THR A 374 -11.62 1.06 -17.52
C THR A 374 -11.42 1.84 -16.22
N GLY A 375 -11.53 1.17 -15.06
CA GLY A 375 -11.23 1.78 -13.76
C GLY A 375 -9.80 2.31 -13.68
N GLY A 376 -8.82 1.54 -14.16
CA GLY A 376 -7.42 1.95 -14.20
C GLY A 376 -7.15 3.11 -15.16
N GLU A 377 -7.77 3.10 -16.33
CA GLU A 377 -7.67 4.21 -17.30
C GLU A 377 -8.20 5.52 -16.73
N SER A 378 -9.31 5.47 -16.00
CA SER A 378 -9.92 6.66 -15.38
C SER A 378 -9.07 7.31 -14.27
N LEU A 379 -8.01 6.63 -13.80
CA LEU A 379 -7.05 7.18 -12.83
C LEU A 379 -5.93 8.00 -13.46
N ARG A 380 -5.79 7.94 -14.78
CA ARG A 380 -4.78 8.73 -15.50
C ARG A 380 -5.23 10.19 -15.60
N PRO A 381 -4.31 11.17 -15.54
CA PRO A 381 -4.67 12.54 -15.83
C PRO A 381 -5.19 12.66 -17.26
N PRO A 382 -6.15 13.56 -17.51
CA PRO A 382 -6.55 13.88 -18.87
C PRO A 382 -5.34 14.38 -19.66
N ALA A 383 -5.31 14.04 -20.97
CA ALA A 383 -4.23 14.39 -21.88
C ALA A 383 -4.14 15.91 -22.09
#